data_ec0cac97ef181d6fab2f0a771119b13c
#
_entry.id   ec0cac97ef181d6fab2f0a771119b13c
#
_cell.length_a   1.000
_cell.length_b   1.000
_cell.length_c   1.000
_cell.angle_alpha   90.00
_cell.angle_beta   90.00
_cell.angle_gamma   90.00
#
_symmetry.space_group_name_H-M   'P 1'
#
loop_
_entity.id
_entity.type
_entity.pdbx_description
1 polymer ?
#
loop_
_entity_poly.entity_id
_entity_poly.type
_entity_poly.pdbx_seq_one_letter_code
_entity_poly.pdbx_strand_id
1 'polypeptide(L)'
;MASSRLALAALTHAALALAAVGAVAAAQIGLYATATVLALISVWIGTESAFRLADRAAAAVRVEPGPAAPAPARAELAVLRALLDQLPAPIVMADAAGHLDAANLAARRMFGAETRILEAPPGLAAAMAAPLTPAPQVMTLRHDGETRRFAVSITDAYRGGEAIRLAVLSDVQSELRAVEAQALRELLQVLSHEIMNSLTPVASLAESADALLATPDVEATAAAREAVRTIARRALGLNRFVRGYRDLARLPEPVFGPEAAEAVLEDAGRLFAARWSGLGVTLTLLNRTGPETRFALDRDLIGQALINLLSNAAEAALAAAPASPSVGLIAEAHGRRLDLRVTDNGPGVPTTEVDAVFRPFFTTKAEGSGVGLSIARQIALSHGGELTLLGAGEGSTFVLRI
;
A
#
# COMPACT_ATOMS: atom_id res chain seq x y z
N MET A 1 31.23 40.68 7.50
CA MET A 1 30.27 40.11 8.44
C MET A 1 28.80 40.52 8.21
N ALA A 2 28.50 41.71 7.72
CA ALA A 2 27.11 42.12 7.42
C ALA A 2 26.53 41.42 6.18
N SER A 3 27.31 41.18 5.15
CA SER A 3 26.86 40.50 3.91
C SER A 3 26.48 39.05 4.06
N SER A 4 27.19 38.30 4.93
CA SER A 4 26.84 36.89 5.21
C SER A 4 25.56 36.75 6.05
N ARG A 5 25.19 37.77 6.83
CA ARG A 5 23.95 37.79 7.63
C ARG A 5 22.74 38.10 6.79
N LEU A 6 22.87 39.01 5.82
CA LEU A 6 21.83 39.27 4.82
C LEU A 6 21.58 38.09 3.90
N ALA A 7 22.62 37.37 3.50
CA ALA A 7 22.52 36.16 2.72
C ALA A 7 21.81 35.02 3.47
N LEU A 8 22.04 34.86 4.78
CA LEU A 8 21.40 33.83 5.60
C LEU A 8 19.90 34.15 5.84
N ALA A 9 19.57 35.43 6.07
CA ALA A 9 18.18 35.86 6.19
C ALA A 9 17.42 35.71 4.86
N ALA A 10 18.05 36.01 3.73
CA ALA A 10 17.47 35.80 2.40
C ALA A 10 17.22 34.31 2.12
N LEU A 11 18.14 33.41 2.53
CA LEU A 11 18.00 31.96 2.40
C LEU A 11 16.84 31.39 3.25
N THR A 12 16.65 31.90 4.47
CA THR A 12 15.53 31.47 5.32
C THR A 12 14.18 31.91 4.78
N HIS A 13 14.08 33.13 4.24
CA HIS A 13 12.85 33.60 3.60
C HIS A 13 12.55 32.84 2.29
N ALA A 14 13.57 32.50 1.50
CA ALA A 14 13.42 31.68 0.30
C ALA A 14 12.96 30.25 0.64
N ALA A 15 13.50 29.64 1.69
CA ALA A 15 13.06 28.32 2.16
C ALA A 15 11.60 28.34 2.66
N LEU A 16 11.19 29.38 3.38
CA LEU A 16 9.81 29.60 3.82
C LEU A 16 8.84 29.73 2.64
N ALA A 17 9.22 30.52 1.63
CA ALA A 17 8.41 30.68 0.42
C ALA A 17 8.28 29.37 -0.37
N LEU A 18 9.36 28.61 -0.52
CA LEU A 18 9.36 27.31 -1.20
C LEU A 18 8.48 26.28 -0.46
N ALA A 19 8.56 26.23 0.86
CA ALA A 19 7.75 25.31 1.66
C ALA A 19 6.26 25.69 1.62
N ALA A 20 5.92 26.98 1.61
CA ALA A 20 4.54 27.45 1.45
C ALA A 20 3.98 27.11 0.06
N VAL A 21 4.77 27.29 -1.01
CA VAL A 21 4.39 26.92 -2.37
C VAL A 21 4.23 25.39 -2.48
N GLY A 22 5.11 24.61 -1.85
CA GLY A 22 5.00 23.16 -1.78
C GLY A 22 3.74 22.69 -1.05
N ALA A 23 3.36 23.37 0.03
CA ALA A 23 2.13 23.07 0.77
C ALA A 23 0.87 23.32 -0.08
N VAL A 24 0.83 24.41 -0.83
CA VAL A 24 -0.28 24.74 -1.75
C VAL A 24 -0.34 23.73 -2.90
N ALA A 25 0.79 23.37 -3.50
CA ALA A 25 0.86 22.39 -4.57
C ALA A 25 0.42 20.99 -4.10
N ALA A 26 0.85 20.57 -2.91
CA ALA A 26 0.44 19.29 -2.31
C ALA A 26 -1.08 19.27 -2.00
N ALA A 27 -1.66 20.39 -1.57
CA ALA A 27 -3.09 20.50 -1.34
C ALA A 27 -3.90 20.38 -2.65
N GLN A 28 -3.39 20.95 -3.74
CA GLN A 28 -4.04 20.89 -5.05
C GLN A 28 -4.10 19.48 -5.67
N ILE A 29 -3.14 18.63 -5.35
CA ILE A 29 -3.10 17.22 -5.80
C ILE A 29 -3.70 16.23 -4.79
N GLY A 30 -4.44 16.72 -3.78
CA GLY A 30 -5.16 15.89 -2.81
C GLY A 30 -4.31 15.29 -1.69
N LEU A 31 -3.04 15.68 -1.58
CA LEU A 31 -2.12 15.22 -0.52
C LEU A 31 -2.23 16.11 0.72
N TYR A 32 -3.41 16.18 1.33
CA TYR A 32 -3.68 17.10 2.46
C TYR A 32 -2.78 16.88 3.68
N ALA A 33 -2.44 15.62 3.99
CA ALA A 33 -1.54 15.30 5.10
C ALA A 33 -0.13 15.87 4.87
N THR A 34 0.43 15.75 3.67
CA THR A 34 1.72 16.32 3.29
C THR A 34 1.68 17.85 3.26
N ALA A 35 0.57 18.45 2.79
CA ALA A 35 0.37 19.89 2.81
C ALA A 35 0.36 20.43 4.23
N THR A 36 -0.31 19.74 5.16
CA THR A 36 -0.37 20.13 6.57
C THR A 36 1.01 20.05 7.24
N VAL A 37 1.76 18.97 6.97
CA VAL A 37 3.12 18.81 7.50
C VAL A 37 4.07 19.88 6.96
N LEU A 38 4.04 20.20 5.67
CA LEU A 38 4.85 21.25 5.06
C LEU A 38 4.49 22.64 5.60
N ALA A 39 3.21 22.91 5.84
CA ALA A 39 2.77 24.17 6.47
C ALA A 39 3.28 24.27 7.92
N LEU A 40 3.23 23.18 8.69
CA LEU A 40 3.77 23.12 10.05
C LEU A 40 5.29 23.29 10.11
N ILE A 41 6.02 22.67 9.19
CA ILE A 41 7.47 22.86 9.04
C ILE A 41 7.79 24.32 8.73
N SER A 42 7.00 24.97 7.86
CA SER A 42 7.18 26.39 7.51
C SER A 42 6.98 27.31 8.73
N VAL A 43 5.92 27.06 9.50
CA VAL A 43 5.64 27.78 10.75
C VAL A 43 6.78 27.56 11.75
N TRP A 44 7.25 26.32 11.87
CA TRP A 44 8.31 25.97 12.81
C TRP A 44 9.68 26.57 12.44
N ILE A 45 10.10 26.54 11.16
CA ILE A 45 11.33 27.22 10.68
C ILE A 45 11.23 28.72 10.91
N GLY A 46 10.07 29.31 10.71
CA GLY A 46 9.82 30.73 10.99
C GLY A 46 10.01 31.08 12.48
N THR A 47 9.51 30.24 13.38
CA THR A 47 9.62 30.43 14.83
C THR A 47 11.03 30.23 15.35
N GLU A 48 11.73 29.19 14.85
CA GLU A 48 13.14 28.94 15.22
C GLU A 48 14.05 30.08 14.76
N SER A 49 13.79 30.62 13.55
CA SER A 49 14.53 31.79 13.03
C SER A 49 14.28 33.03 13.87
N ALA A 50 13.03 33.28 14.29
CA ALA A 50 12.68 34.37 15.19
C ALA A 50 13.31 34.21 16.57
N PHE A 51 13.34 32.98 17.13
CA PHE A 51 13.96 32.68 18.43
C PHE A 51 15.45 32.88 18.41
N ARG A 52 16.16 32.42 17.35
CA ARG A 52 17.61 32.64 17.18
C ARG A 52 17.96 34.12 16.99
N LEU A 53 17.11 34.91 16.36
CA LEU A 53 17.27 36.36 16.26
C LEU A 53 17.07 37.03 17.61
N ALA A 54 16.08 36.60 18.39
CA ALA A 54 15.82 37.11 19.73
C ALA A 54 16.96 36.77 20.72
N ASP A 55 17.47 35.51 20.72
CA ASP A 55 18.62 35.09 21.54
C ASP A 55 19.91 35.84 21.19
N ARG A 56 20.15 36.10 19.90
CA ARG A 56 21.28 36.90 19.45
C ARG A 56 21.15 38.38 19.79
N ALA A 57 19.95 38.93 19.78
CA ALA A 57 19.68 40.28 20.26
C ALA A 57 19.88 40.38 21.77
N ALA A 58 19.43 39.37 22.53
CA ALA A 58 19.63 39.30 23.98
C ALA A 58 21.11 39.12 24.39
N ALA A 59 21.91 38.39 23.61
CA ALA A 59 23.36 38.23 23.84
C ALA A 59 24.19 39.49 23.49
N ALA A 60 23.66 40.40 22.69
CA ALA A 60 24.30 41.64 22.29
C ALA A 60 24.09 42.81 23.29
N VAL A 61 23.14 42.68 24.21
CA VAL A 61 22.80 43.70 25.23
C VAL A 61 23.06 43.11 26.61
N ARG A 62 24.34 43.11 27.03
CA ARG A 62 24.67 43.04 28.46
C ARG A 62 24.47 44.45 29.03
N VAL A 63 23.26 44.75 29.46
CA VAL A 63 22.91 45.86 30.32
C VAL A 63 22.37 45.31 31.63
N GLU A 64 22.84 45.87 32.73
CA GLU A 64 22.47 45.50 34.12
C GLU A 64 20.96 45.40 34.35
N PRO A 65 20.50 44.64 35.37
CA PRO A 65 19.10 44.30 35.48
C PRO A 65 18.25 45.49 35.92
N GLY A 66 17.63 46.12 34.97
CA GLY A 66 16.47 47.02 35.15
C GLY A 66 15.15 46.23 35.03
N PRO A 67 14.04 46.72 35.60
CA PRO A 67 12.83 45.91 35.80
C PRO A 67 12.14 45.51 34.52
N ALA A 68 11.84 44.23 34.44
CA ALA A 68 10.85 43.58 33.61
C ALA A 68 10.44 44.17 32.26
N ALA A 69 11.07 43.74 31.21
CA ALA A 69 10.45 43.60 29.87
C ALA A 69 10.92 42.28 29.25
N PRO A 70 10.17 41.58 28.50
CA PRO A 70 9.53 42.00 27.26
C PRO A 70 8.16 41.42 27.01
N ALA A 71 7.19 42.27 26.79
CA ALA A 71 5.86 41.91 26.34
C ALA A 71 5.82 41.28 24.91
N PRO A 72 6.65 41.67 23.90
CA PRO A 72 6.50 41.16 22.53
C PRO A 72 6.84 39.67 22.38
N ALA A 73 7.93 39.18 22.93
CA ALA A 73 8.32 37.77 22.78
C ALA A 73 7.37 36.80 23.50
N ARG A 74 6.80 37.19 24.62
CA ARG A 74 5.78 36.40 25.32
C ARG A 74 4.44 36.41 24.56
N ALA A 75 4.09 37.53 23.95
CA ALA A 75 2.89 37.65 23.13
C ALA A 75 3.00 36.81 21.85
N GLU A 76 4.12 36.80 21.17
CA GLU A 76 4.38 35.96 19.99
C GLU A 76 4.34 34.46 20.33
N LEU A 77 4.95 34.04 21.44
CA LEU A 77 4.88 32.67 21.91
C LEU A 77 3.45 32.26 22.29
N ALA A 78 2.66 33.17 22.86
CA ALA A 78 1.26 32.91 23.18
C ALA A 78 0.41 32.74 21.89
N VAL A 79 0.65 33.54 20.87
CA VAL A 79 -0.02 33.43 19.56
C VAL A 79 0.35 32.10 18.90
N LEU A 80 1.63 31.72 18.89
CA LEU A 80 2.07 30.44 18.33
C LEU A 80 1.48 29.23 19.03
N ARG A 81 1.42 29.26 20.37
CA ARG A 81 0.74 28.21 21.15
C ARG A 81 -0.75 28.16 20.82
N ALA A 82 -1.40 29.32 20.71
CA ALA A 82 -2.80 29.37 20.33
C ALA A 82 -3.05 28.81 18.93
N LEU A 83 -2.16 29.07 17.97
CA LEU A 83 -2.24 28.49 16.64
C LEU A 83 -2.04 26.97 16.64
N LEU A 84 -1.06 26.48 17.39
CA LEU A 84 -0.84 25.02 17.56
C LEU A 84 -2.05 24.35 18.21
N ASP A 85 -2.68 25.03 19.17
CA ASP A 85 -3.87 24.52 19.87
C ASP A 85 -5.14 24.50 18.99
N GLN A 86 -5.17 25.26 17.90
CA GLN A 86 -6.25 25.21 16.90
C GLN A 86 -6.10 24.05 15.91
N LEU A 87 -4.92 23.43 15.81
CA LEU A 87 -4.72 22.31 14.91
C LEU A 87 -5.48 21.09 15.41
N PRO A 88 -6.33 20.46 14.56
CA PRO A 88 -7.11 19.29 14.95
C PRO A 88 -6.26 18.02 15.09
N ALA A 89 -5.09 17.97 14.45
CA ALA A 89 -4.16 16.85 14.51
C ALA A 89 -3.37 16.87 15.83
N PRO A 90 -3.38 15.80 16.65
CA PRO A 90 -2.54 15.68 17.82
C PRO A 90 -1.05 15.76 17.45
N ILE A 91 -0.29 16.60 18.17
CA ILE A 91 1.14 16.75 18.02
C ILE A 91 1.81 16.32 19.31
N VAL A 92 2.72 15.36 19.20
CA VAL A 92 3.49 14.82 20.32
C VAL A 92 4.97 15.14 20.09
N MET A 93 5.66 15.52 21.14
CA MET A 93 7.07 15.84 21.12
C MET A 93 7.82 14.88 22.06
N ALA A 94 8.97 14.35 21.60
CA ALA A 94 9.88 13.62 22.47
C ALA A 94 11.11 14.48 22.76
N ASP A 95 11.51 14.52 24.02
CA ASP A 95 12.78 15.10 24.44
C ASP A 95 13.97 14.14 24.19
N ALA A 96 15.19 14.60 24.42
CA ALA A 96 16.40 13.78 24.26
C ALA A 96 16.43 12.56 25.21
N ALA A 97 15.66 12.57 26.29
CA ALA A 97 15.53 11.46 27.23
C ALA A 97 14.44 10.47 26.83
N GLY A 98 13.70 10.74 25.72
CA GLY A 98 12.62 9.90 25.23
C GLY A 98 11.27 10.11 25.92
N HIS A 99 11.13 11.13 26.74
CA HIS A 99 9.84 11.47 27.36
C HIS A 99 8.93 12.13 26.32
N LEU A 100 7.66 11.73 26.30
CA LEU A 100 6.67 12.25 25.38
C LEU A 100 5.84 13.36 26.04
N ASP A 101 5.75 14.51 25.37
CA ASP A 101 4.95 15.65 25.77
C ASP A 101 3.87 15.96 24.71
N ALA A 102 2.66 16.28 25.16
CA ALA A 102 1.57 16.74 24.32
C ALA A 102 1.80 18.20 23.91
N ALA A 103 2.14 18.45 22.65
CA ALA A 103 2.53 19.76 22.19
C ALA A 103 1.36 20.71 21.90
N ASN A 104 0.14 20.17 21.65
CA ASN A 104 -1.06 20.96 21.37
C ASN A 104 -2.29 20.45 22.11
N LEU A 105 -3.39 21.21 22.03
CA LEU A 105 -4.66 20.89 22.70
C LEU A 105 -5.24 19.54 22.24
N ALA A 106 -5.12 19.21 20.96
CA ALA A 106 -5.59 17.94 20.41
C ALA A 106 -4.84 16.76 21.03
N ALA A 107 -3.52 16.84 21.21
CA ALA A 107 -2.72 15.82 21.88
C ALA A 107 -3.06 15.72 23.37
N ARG A 108 -3.22 16.87 24.06
CA ARG A 108 -3.63 16.88 25.46
C ARG A 108 -4.97 16.17 25.67
N ARG A 109 -5.95 16.42 24.82
CA ARG A 109 -7.25 15.75 24.88
C ARG A 109 -7.14 14.26 24.58
N MET A 110 -6.39 13.90 23.53
CA MET A 110 -6.24 12.51 23.10
C MET A 110 -5.60 11.63 24.17
N PHE A 111 -4.57 12.14 24.86
CA PHE A 111 -3.82 11.38 25.86
C PHE A 111 -4.21 11.68 27.30
N GLY A 112 -5.18 12.57 27.53
CA GLY A 112 -5.60 12.97 28.88
C GLY A 112 -4.48 13.62 29.70
N ALA A 113 -3.52 14.29 29.04
CA ALA A 113 -2.32 14.83 29.64
C ALA A 113 -2.29 16.36 29.54
N GLU A 114 -1.89 17.07 30.61
CA GLU A 114 -1.69 18.52 30.53
C GLU A 114 -0.45 18.90 29.72
N THR A 115 0.65 18.17 29.92
CA THR A 115 1.92 18.35 29.19
C THR A 115 2.56 17.00 28.93
N ARG A 116 2.96 16.28 29.98
CA ARG A 116 3.68 15.00 29.86
C ARG A 116 2.72 13.84 29.72
N ILE A 117 2.95 12.99 28.72
CA ILE A 117 2.20 11.76 28.48
C ILE A 117 2.84 10.65 29.33
N LEU A 118 2.19 10.29 30.45
CA LEU A 118 2.73 9.30 31.39
C LEU A 118 2.51 7.87 30.87
N GLU A 119 1.39 7.62 30.20
CA GLU A 119 1.03 6.31 29.65
C GLU A 119 0.97 6.41 28.12
N ALA A 120 2.15 6.47 27.49
CA ALA A 120 2.22 6.50 26.05
C ALA A 120 1.88 5.12 25.46
N PRO A 121 1.08 5.05 24.36
CA PRO A 121 0.84 3.81 23.67
C PRO A 121 2.17 3.17 23.24
N PRO A 122 2.40 1.86 23.50
CA PRO A 122 3.68 1.21 23.22
C PRO A 122 4.14 1.36 21.76
N GLY A 123 3.19 1.31 20.81
CA GLY A 123 3.48 1.50 19.39
C GLY A 123 3.99 2.91 19.06
N LEU A 124 3.42 3.95 19.69
CA LEU A 124 3.87 5.34 19.49
C LEU A 124 5.25 5.56 20.11
N ALA A 125 5.46 5.07 21.33
CA ALA A 125 6.75 5.19 22.00
C ALA A 125 7.86 4.47 21.21
N ALA A 126 7.59 3.27 20.70
CA ALA A 126 8.52 2.52 19.86
C ALA A 126 8.82 3.24 18.53
N ALA A 127 7.80 3.80 17.86
CA ALA A 127 7.98 4.56 16.63
C ALA A 127 8.79 5.83 16.85
N MET A 128 8.56 6.52 17.99
CA MET A 128 9.33 7.72 18.35
C MET A 128 10.80 7.42 18.69
N ALA A 129 11.13 6.20 19.12
CA ALA A 129 12.50 5.76 19.38
C ALA A 129 13.21 5.18 18.14
N ALA A 130 12.46 4.72 17.14
CA ALA A 130 12.99 4.09 15.94
C ALA A 130 13.70 5.08 15.00
N PRO A 131 14.56 4.61 14.07
CA PRO A 131 15.06 5.43 12.96
C PRO A 131 13.93 6.04 12.15
N LEU A 132 14.13 7.27 11.63
CA LEU A 132 13.15 7.95 10.82
C LEU A 132 12.84 7.15 9.54
N THR A 133 11.56 7.01 9.24
CA THR A 133 11.07 6.47 7.97
C THR A 133 10.50 7.59 7.13
N PRO A 134 10.75 7.61 5.80
CA PRO A 134 10.23 8.67 4.92
C PRO A 134 8.69 8.66 4.81
N ALA A 135 8.06 7.49 5.01
CA ALA A 135 6.62 7.33 4.93
C ALA A 135 5.96 7.37 6.31
N PRO A 136 4.74 7.92 6.43
CA PRO A 136 3.94 7.83 7.65
C PRO A 136 3.70 6.37 8.03
N GLN A 137 3.77 6.09 9.34
CA GLN A 137 3.43 4.77 9.87
C GLN A 137 1.97 4.75 10.28
N VAL A 138 1.21 3.75 9.81
CA VAL A 138 -0.17 3.58 10.27
C VAL A 138 -0.17 2.77 11.56
N MET A 139 -0.76 3.31 12.60
CA MET A 139 -0.90 2.61 13.88
C MET A 139 -2.30 2.77 14.46
N THR A 140 -2.67 1.81 15.28
CA THR A 140 -3.97 1.79 15.95
C THR A 140 -3.82 2.36 17.36
N LEU A 141 -4.55 3.44 17.66
CA LEU A 141 -4.52 4.12 18.94
C LEU A 141 -5.94 4.26 19.50
N ARG A 142 -6.08 4.33 20.82
CA ARG A 142 -7.35 4.63 21.48
C ARG A 142 -7.57 6.15 21.50
N HIS A 143 -8.76 6.57 21.06
CA HIS A 143 -9.19 7.95 21.09
C HIS A 143 -10.68 7.99 21.42
N ASP A 144 -11.08 8.76 22.43
CA ASP A 144 -12.47 8.87 22.94
C ASP A 144 -13.10 7.50 23.26
N GLY A 145 -12.32 6.57 23.81
CA GLY A 145 -12.78 5.21 24.13
C GLY A 145 -12.87 4.24 22.96
N GLU A 146 -12.73 4.73 21.74
CA GLU A 146 -12.71 3.93 20.51
C GLU A 146 -11.29 3.66 20.03
N THR A 147 -11.14 2.55 19.31
CA THR A 147 -9.89 2.20 18.62
C THR A 147 -9.93 2.76 17.22
N ARG A 148 -9.01 3.67 16.88
CA ARG A 148 -8.93 4.33 15.57
C ARG A 148 -7.55 4.18 14.95
N ARG A 149 -7.49 4.27 13.62
CA ARG A 149 -6.24 4.22 12.84
C ARG A 149 -5.72 5.63 12.61
N PHE A 150 -4.45 5.84 12.98
CA PHE A 150 -3.75 7.11 12.79
C PHE A 150 -2.54 6.89 11.88
N ALA A 151 -2.35 7.78 10.91
CA ALA A 151 -1.08 7.94 10.22
C ALA A 151 -0.18 8.83 11.08
N VAL A 152 0.97 8.32 11.46
CA VAL A 152 1.94 9.01 12.31
C VAL A 152 3.14 9.40 11.48
N SER A 153 3.33 10.69 11.28
CA SER A 153 4.48 11.29 10.61
C SER A 153 5.46 11.78 11.66
N ILE A 154 6.71 11.28 11.61
CA ILE A 154 7.74 11.60 12.59
C ILE A 154 8.85 12.37 11.90
N THR A 155 9.30 13.46 12.54
CA THR A 155 10.42 14.28 12.08
C THR A 155 11.31 14.69 13.23
N ASP A 156 12.61 14.80 12.99
CA ASP A 156 13.56 15.35 13.95
C ASP A 156 13.63 16.88 13.81
N ALA A 157 13.75 17.54 14.95
CA ALA A 157 13.76 18.98 15.08
C ALA A 157 14.81 19.39 16.13
N TYR A 158 15.15 20.67 16.21
CA TYR A 158 16.09 21.18 17.20
C TYR A 158 15.48 22.33 17.99
N ARG A 159 15.56 22.24 19.30
CA ARG A 159 15.11 23.28 20.22
C ARG A 159 16.27 23.71 21.12
N GLY A 160 16.69 24.98 20.97
CA GLY A 160 17.81 25.48 21.78
C GLY A 160 19.14 24.74 21.62
N GLY A 161 19.34 24.03 20.48
CA GLY A 161 20.54 23.19 20.23
C GLY A 161 20.35 21.72 20.64
N GLU A 162 19.30 21.38 21.34
CA GLU A 162 18.93 19.98 21.66
C GLU A 162 18.07 19.37 20.58
N ALA A 163 18.35 18.11 20.23
CA ALA A 163 17.53 17.35 19.32
C ALA A 163 16.20 16.98 20.00
N ILE A 164 15.10 17.27 19.33
CA ILE A 164 13.76 16.85 19.72
C ILE A 164 13.12 16.10 18.57
N ARG A 165 12.20 15.19 18.84
CA ARG A 165 11.44 14.48 17.83
C ARG A 165 9.98 14.88 17.90
N LEU A 166 9.37 15.14 16.75
CA LEU A 166 7.97 15.50 16.62
C LEU A 166 7.21 14.41 15.90
N ALA A 167 6.04 14.04 16.43
CA ALA A 167 5.07 13.20 15.76
C ALA A 167 3.77 13.96 15.54
N VAL A 168 3.25 13.94 14.33
CA VAL A 168 1.92 14.42 13.98
C VAL A 168 1.03 13.21 13.71
N LEU A 169 -0.10 13.13 14.40
CA LEU A 169 -1.05 12.03 14.29
C LEU A 169 -2.26 12.52 13.49
N SER A 170 -2.47 11.93 12.30
CA SER A 170 -3.63 12.21 11.45
C SER A 170 -4.62 11.07 11.55
N ASP A 171 -5.87 11.33 11.98
CA ASP A 171 -6.94 10.32 11.93
C ASP A 171 -7.25 10.03 10.46
N VAL A 172 -6.96 8.81 10.02
CA VAL A 172 -7.18 8.35 8.63
C VAL A 172 -8.34 7.36 8.53
N GLN A 173 -9.12 7.23 9.60
CA GLN A 173 -10.22 6.25 9.65
C GLN A 173 -11.32 6.56 8.64
N SER A 174 -11.66 7.83 8.44
CA SER A 174 -12.66 8.28 7.48
C SER A 174 -12.20 8.08 6.04
N GLU A 175 -10.95 8.43 5.75
CA GLU A 175 -10.33 8.25 4.44
C GLU A 175 -10.20 6.77 4.08
N LEU A 176 -9.75 5.95 5.02
CA LEU A 176 -9.68 4.50 4.82
C LEU A 176 -11.06 3.89 4.55
N ARG A 177 -12.07 4.27 5.36
CA ARG A 177 -13.45 3.81 5.13
C ARG A 177 -14.01 4.27 3.78
N ALA A 178 -13.69 5.49 3.35
CA ALA A 178 -14.10 6.00 2.04
C ALA A 178 -13.44 5.21 0.90
N VAL A 179 -12.15 4.90 0.99
CA VAL A 179 -11.43 4.07 0.02
C VAL A 179 -11.96 2.65 0.01
N GLU A 180 -12.18 2.03 1.18
CA GLU A 180 -12.76 0.70 1.29
C GLU A 180 -14.19 0.65 0.69
N ALA A 181 -15.04 1.64 0.99
CA ALA A 181 -16.39 1.74 0.44
C ALA A 181 -16.38 1.99 -1.08
N GLN A 182 -15.40 2.72 -1.59
CA GLN A 182 -15.23 2.93 -3.02
C GLN A 182 -14.80 1.63 -3.71
N ALA A 183 -13.78 0.94 -3.19
CA ALA A 183 -13.32 -0.34 -3.70
C ALA A 183 -14.47 -1.38 -3.69
N LEU A 184 -15.26 -1.43 -2.62
CA LEU A 184 -16.43 -2.30 -2.53
C LEU A 184 -17.48 -1.97 -3.59
N ARG A 185 -17.77 -0.69 -3.84
CA ARG A 185 -18.70 -0.26 -4.89
C ARG A 185 -18.23 -0.67 -6.28
N GLU A 186 -16.98 -0.47 -6.59
CA GLU A 186 -16.38 -0.87 -7.87
C GLU A 186 -16.46 -2.39 -8.06
N LEU A 187 -16.14 -3.16 -7.02
CA LEU A 187 -16.28 -4.62 -7.03
C LEU A 187 -17.73 -5.06 -7.26
N LEU A 188 -18.70 -4.45 -6.55
CA LEU A 188 -20.13 -4.75 -6.72
C LEU A 188 -20.63 -4.39 -8.12
N GLN A 189 -20.13 -3.32 -8.72
CA GLN A 189 -20.46 -2.92 -10.08
C GLN A 189 -19.97 -3.96 -11.09
N VAL A 190 -18.70 -4.39 -10.98
CA VAL A 190 -18.14 -5.45 -11.83
C VAL A 190 -18.91 -6.75 -11.67
N LEU A 191 -19.19 -7.15 -10.40
CA LEU A 191 -20.01 -8.34 -10.11
C LEU A 191 -21.38 -8.29 -10.80
N SER A 192 -22.08 -7.15 -10.65
CA SER A 192 -23.42 -6.99 -11.23
C SER A 192 -23.37 -7.09 -12.75
N HIS A 193 -22.39 -6.46 -13.41
CA HIS A 193 -22.22 -6.53 -14.84
C HIS A 193 -21.92 -7.97 -15.32
N GLU A 194 -21.00 -8.67 -14.69
CA GLU A 194 -20.60 -10.03 -15.10
C GLU A 194 -21.72 -11.06 -14.84
N ILE A 195 -22.45 -10.91 -13.73
CA ILE A 195 -23.62 -11.75 -13.44
C ILE A 195 -24.70 -11.53 -14.49
N MET A 196 -25.06 -10.28 -14.81
CA MET A 196 -26.06 -9.96 -15.82
C MET A 196 -25.66 -10.43 -17.22
N ASN A 197 -24.38 -10.19 -17.60
CA ASN A 197 -23.82 -10.64 -18.87
C ASN A 197 -23.83 -12.18 -19.02
N SER A 198 -23.79 -12.91 -17.91
CA SER A 198 -23.85 -14.37 -17.91
C SER A 198 -25.27 -14.92 -17.83
N LEU A 199 -26.14 -14.30 -17.02
CA LEU A 199 -27.52 -14.78 -16.80
C LEU A 199 -28.46 -14.45 -17.95
N THR A 200 -28.34 -13.27 -18.57
CA THR A 200 -29.25 -12.87 -19.67
C THR A 200 -29.20 -13.85 -20.85
N PRO A 201 -28.01 -14.24 -21.37
CA PRO A 201 -27.97 -15.28 -22.42
C PRO A 201 -28.41 -16.66 -21.95
N VAL A 202 -28.21 -17.01 -20.67
CA VAL A 202 -28.65 -18.30 -20.12
C VAL A 202 -30.17 -18.37 -20.15
N ALA A 203 -30.88 -17.32 -19.71
CA ALA A 203 -32.33 -17.27 -19.75
C ALA A 203 -32.86 -17.35 -21.19
N SER A 204 -32.33 -16.53 -22.11
CA SER A 204 -32.76 -16.53 -23.51
C SER A 204 -32.51 -17.86 -24.22
N LEU A 205 -31.35 -18.50 -23.97
CA LEU A 205 -31.03 -19.82 -24.54
C LEU A 205 -31.92 -20.92 -23.95
N ALA A 206 -32.31 -20.81 -22.67
CA ALA A 206 -33.23 -21.76 -22.05
C ALA A 206 -34.62 -21.67 -22.67
N GLU A 207 -35.16 -20.45 -22.86
CA GLU A 207 -36.42 -20.22 -23.55
C GLU A 207 -36.40 -20.74 -25.01
N SER A 208 -35.28 -20.47 -25.72
CA SER A 208 -35.08 -20.97 -27.08
C SER A 208 -35.01 -22.50 -27.14
N ALA A 209 -34.31 -23.12 -26.18
CA ALA A 209 -34.21 -24.58 -26.12
C ALA A 209 -35.58 -25.23 -25.85
N ASP A 210 -36.37 -24.63 -24.94
CA ASP A 210 -37.72 -25.09 -24.63
C ASP A 210 -38.63 -25.03 -25.87
N ALA A 211 -38.64 -23.88 -26.58
CA ALA A 211 -39.37 -23.71 -27.82
C ALA A 211 -39.01 -24.71 -28.93
N LEU A 212 -37.70 -24.97 -29.09
CA LEU A 212 -37.16 -25.94 -30.05
C LEU A 212 -37.59 -27.39 -29.72
N LEU A 213 -37.62 -27.73 -28.44
CA LEU A 213 -38.03 -29.07 -27.97
C LEU A 213 -39.56 -29.32 -28.10
N ALA A 214 -40.35 -28.28 -28.19
CA ALA A 214 -41.80 -28.40 -28.46
C ALA A 214 -42.12 -28.89 -29.89
N THR A 215 -41.14 -28.82 -30.80
CA THR A 215 -41.28 -29.26 -32.19
C THR A 215 -40.62 -30.63 -32.37
N PRO A 216 -41.33 -31.69 -32.84
CA PRO A 216 -40.77 -33.02 -33.05
C PRO A 216 -39.90 -33.05 -34.32
N ASP A 217 -38.77 -32.40 -34.32
CA ASP A 217 -37.81 -32.32 -35.43
C ASP A 217 -36.37 -32.63 -34.95
N VAL A 218 -35.64 -33.35 -35.78
CA VAL A 218 -34.24 -33.77 -35.46
C VAL A 218 -33.30 -32.58 -35.42
N GLU A 219 -33.45 -31.61 -36.32
CA GLU A 219 -32.62 -30.42 -36.37
C GLU A 219 -32.93 -29.52 -35.15
N ALA A 220 -34.20 -29.34 -34.79
CA ALA A 220 -34.63 -28.61 -33.61
C ALA A 220 -34.04 -29.23 -32.31
N THR A 221 -34.07 -30.59 -32.23
CA THR A 221 -33.47 -31.30 -31.09
C THR A 221 -31.96 -31.09 -31.01
N ALA A 222 -31.23 -31.09 -32.15
CA ALA A 222 -29.80 -30.82 -32.19
C ALA A 222 -29.45 -29.37 -31.75
N ALA A 223 -30.24 -28.40 -32.23
CA ALA A 223 -30.11 -26.98 -31.85
C ALA A 223 -30.41 -26.77 -30.35
N ALA A 224 -31.42 -27.40 -29.78
CA ALA A 224 -31.72 -27.37 -28.36
C ALA A 224 -30.56 -27.92 -27.50
N ARG A 225 -29.93 -29.03 -27.94
CA ARG A 225 -28.76 -29.58 -27.26
C ARG A 225 -27.59 -28.62 -27.24
N GLU A 226 -27.32 -27.90 -28.35
CA GLU A 226 -26.24 -26.91 -28.40
C GLU A 226 -26.55 -25.70 -27.50
N ALA A 227 -27.80 -25.26 -27.43
CA ALA A 227 -28.23 -24.24 -26.50
C ALA A 227 -27.99 -24.68 -25.04
N VAL A 228 -28.37 -25.90 -24.66
CA VAL A 228 -28.10 -26.46 -23.32
C VAL A 228 -26.61 -26.56 -23.00
N ARG A 229 -25.77 -27.00 -23.98
CA ARG A 229 -24.31 -27.02 -23.81
C ARG A 229 -23.74 -25.61 -23.55
N THR A 230 -24.28 -24.61 -24.26
CA THR A 230 -23.86 -23.22 -24.08
C THR A 230 -24.29 -22.69 -22.73
N ILE A 231 -25.49 -23.00 -22.25
CA ILE A 231 -25.96 -22.71 -20.91
C ILE A 231 -24.99 -23.31 -19.87
N ALA A 232 -24.65 -24.60 -20.01
CA ALA A 232 -23.74 -25.28 -19.08
C ALA A 232 -22.36 -24.59 -19.03
N ARG A 233 -21.78 -24.24 -20.19
CA ARG A 233 -20.51 -23.49 -20.24
C ARG A 233 -20.60 -22.13 -19.54
N ARG A 234 -21.70 -21.38 -19.75
CA ARG A 234 -21.94 -20.08 -19.10
C ARG A 234 -22.10 -20.21 -17.59
N ALA A 235 -22.87 -21.20 -17.13
CA ALA A 235 -23.06 -21.46 -15.70
C ALA A 235 -21.75 -21.85 -15.00
N LEU A 236 -20.90 -22.67 -15.65
CA LEU A 236 -19.57 -23.01 -15.14
C LEU A 236 -18.65 -21.77 -15.08
N GLY A 237 -18.72 -20.90 -16.09
CA GLY A 237 -17.98 -19.63 -16.11
C GLY A 237 -18.38 -18.74 -14.95
N LEU A 238 -19.69 -18.55 -14.71
CA LEU A 238 -20.21 -17.77 -13.60
C LEU A 238 -19.79 -18.35 -12.24
N ASN A 239 -19.81 -19.66 -12.10
CA ASN A 239 -19.37 -20.32 -10.86
C ASN A 239 -17.89 -20.06 -10.57
N ARG A 240 -17.02 -20.14 -11.62
CA ARG A 240 -15.58 -19.78 -11.50
C ARG A 240 -15.38 -18.31 -11.10
N PHE A 241 -16.15 -17.42 -11.70
CA PHE A 241 -16.12 -15.98 -11.38
C PHE A 241 -16.50 -15.74 -9.92
N VAL A 242 -17.61 -16.31 -9.42
CA VAL A 242 -18.05 -16.15 -8.03
C VAL A 242 -17.03 -16.73 -7.04
N ARG A 243 -16.42 -17.88 -7.36
CA ARG A 243 -15.35 -18.46 -6.54
C ARG A 243 -14.14 -17.54 -6.49
N GLY A 244 -13.67 -17.08 -7.63
CA GLY A 244 -12.54 -16.15 -7.71
C GLY A 244 -12.76 -14.86 -6.92
N TYR A 245 -13.99 -14.31 -7.00
CA TYR A 245 -14.38 -13.17 -6.17
C TYR A 245 -14.26 -13.46 -4.68
N ARG A 246 -14.80 -14.61 -4.24
CA ARG A 246 -14.76 -15.01 -2.84
C ARG A 246 -13.32 -15.19 -2.34
N ASP A 247 -12.47 -15.78 -3.18
CA ASP A 247 -11.06 -16.01 -2.85
C ASP A 247 -10.29 -14.69 -2.74
N LEU A 248 -10.57 -13.70 -3.60
CA LEU A 248 -10.01 -12.36 -3.50
C LEU A 248 -10.52 -11.59 -2.26
N ALA A 249 -11.83 -11.66 -1.97
CA ALA A 249 -12.46 -10.93 -0.86
C ALA A 249 -12.15 -11.51 0.52
N ARG A 250 -11.64 -12.74 0.60
CA ARG A 250 -11.38 -13.46 1.86
C ARG A 250 -9.91 -13.78 2.08
N LEU A 251 -9.00 -13.05 1.43
CA LEU A 251 -7.58 -13.20 1.74
C LEU A 251 -7.35 -12.90 3.22
N PRO A 252 -6.81 -13.85 4.01
CA PRO A 252 -6.52 -13.62 5.42
C PRO A 252 -5.38 -12.61 5.60
N GLU A 253 -5.29 -12.04 6.78
CA GLU A 253 -4.11 -11.27 7.17
C GLU A 253 -2.90 -12.22 7.27
N PRO A 254 -1.71 -11.83 6.75
CA PRO A 254 -0.54 -12.70 6.75
C PRO A 254 -0.03 -12.99 8.15
N VAL A 255 0.31 -14.26 8.39
CA VAL A 255 0.97 -14.72 9.62
C VAL A 255 2.47 -14.87 9.32
N PHE A 256 3.24 -13.83 9.65
CA PHE A 256 4.66 -13.80 9.34
C PHE A 256 5.48 -14.77 10.16
N GLY A 257 6.27 -15.62 9.48
CA GLY A 257 7.27 -16.51 10.06
C GLY A 257 8.65 -16.32 9.41
N PRO A 258 9.74 -16.76 10.07
CA PRO A 258 11.09 -16.72 9.50
C PRO A 258 11.29 -17.90 8.53
N GLU A 259 10.95 -17.71 7.26
CA GLU A 259 10.98 -18.76 6.22
C GLU A 259 12.22 -18.70 5.34
N ALA A 260 12.69 -19.87 4.89
CA ALA A 260 13.73 -19.98 3.89
C ALA A 260 13.14 -19.97 2.48
N ALA A 261 13.81 -19.28 1.55
CA ALA A 261 13.39 -19.28 0.15
C ALA A 261 13.36 -20.69 -0.47
N GLU A 262 14.28 -21.57 -0.06
CA GLU A 262 14.34 -22.97 -0.50
C GLU A 262 13.03 -23.71 -0.23
N ALA A 263 12.48 -23.58 0.99
CA ALA A 263 11.24 -24.25 1.37
C ALA A 263 10.05 -23.75 0.54
N VAL A 264 10.02 -22.45 0.21
CA VAL A 264 8.98 -21.87 -0.65
C VAL A 264 9.09 -22.38 -2.09
N LEU A 265 10.32 -22.47 -2.62
CA LEU A 265 10.58 -23.00 -3.97
C LEU A 265 10.21 -24.49 -4.08
N GLU A 266 10.56 -25.31 -3.07
CA GLU A 266 10.22 -26.73 -3.04
C GLU A 266 8.71 -26.96 -3.04
N ASP A 267 7.96 -26.20 -2.22
CA ASP A 267 6.50 -26.31 -2.18
C ASP A 267 5.87 -25.94 -3.52
N ALA A 268 6.28 -24.81 -4.08
CA ALA A 268 5.82 -24.36 -5.39
C ALA A 268 6.14 -25.39 -6.49
N GLY A 269 7.35 -25.96 -6.46
CA GLY A 269 7.77 -27.00 -7.41
C GLY A 269 6.94 -28.27 -7.31
N ARG A 270 6.65 -28.75 -6.09
CA ARG A 270 5.80 -29.93 -5.88
C ARG A 270 4.38 -29.73 -6.42
N LEU A 271 3.79 -28.59 -6.12
CA LEU A 271 2.43 -28.25 -6.56
C LEU A 271 2.37 -28.05 -8.09
N PHE A 272 3.39 -27.42 -8.68
CA PHE A 272 3.51 -27.29 -10.12
C PHE A 272 3.62 -28.65 -10.80
N ALA A 273 4.51 -29.52 -10.32
CA ALA A 273 4.74 -30.84 -10.90
C ALA A 273 3.46 -31.69 -10.87
N ALA A 274 2.71 -31.67 -9.78
CA ALA A 274 1.45 -32.42 -9.63
C ALA A 274 0.41 -32.05 -10.70
N ARG A 275 0.43 -30.81 -11.22
CA ARG A 275 -0.55 -30.31 -12.18
C ARG A 275 -0.06 -30.31 -13.63
N TRP A 276 1.20 -29.97 -13.87
CA TRP A 276 1.72 -29.61 -15.20
C TRP A 276 2.72 -30.58 -15.81
N SER A 277 3.34 -31.47 -15.01
CA SER A 277 4.34 -32.41 -15.54
C SER A 277 3.77 -33.35 -16.60
N GLY A 278 2.53 -33.81 -16.43
CA GLY A 278 1.84 -34.66 -17.39
C GLY A 278 1.48 -33.95 -18.73
N LEU A 279 1.58 -32.63 -18.78
CA LEU A 279 1.30 -31.80 -19.95
C LEU A 279 2.59 -31.37 -20.69
N GLY A 280 3.76 -31.87 -20.28
CA GLY A 280 5.04 -31.62 -20.94
C GLY A 280 5.63 -30.23 -20.65
N VAL A 281 5.15 -29.50 -19.64
CA VAL A 281 5.74 -28.22 -19.24
C VAL A 281 6.90 -28.47 -18.27
N THR A 282 8.07 -27.93 -18.60
CA THR A 282 9.28 -28.03 -17.76
C THR A 282 9.35 -26.86 -16.78
N LEU A 283 9.60 -27.15 -15.48
CA LEU A 283 9.88 -26.14 -14.48
C LEU A 283 11.37 -26.16 -14.09
N THR A 284 12.01 -25.00 -14.16
CA THR A 284 13.37 -24.78 -13.64
C THR A 284 13.30 -23.98 -12.35
N LEU A 285 13.83 -24.51 -11.26
CA LEU A 285 13.94 -23.84 -9.96
C LEU A 285 15.39 -23.39 -9.73
N LEU A 286 15.60 -22.15 -9.32
CA LEU A 286 16.93 -21.62 -9.02
C LEU A 286 16.87 -20.78 -7.76
N ASN A 287 17.56 -21.23 -6.72
CA ASN A 287 17.76 -20.47 -5.49
C ASN A 287 19.10 -19.72 -5.54
N ARG A 288 19.04 -18.40 -5.51
CA ARG A 288 20.20 -17.50 -5.43
C ARG A 288 20.30 -16.78 -4.09
N THR A 289 19.48 -17.20 -3.12
CA THR A 289 19.57 -16.68 -1.74
C THR A 289 20.64 -17.43 -0.96
N GLY A 290 21.16 -16.84 0.12
CA GLY A 290 22.05 -17.57 1.02
C GLY A 290 21.31 -18.66 1.80
N PRO A 291 21.96 -19.80 2.14
CA PRO A 291 21.30 -20.93 2.81
C PRO A 291 20.76 -20.59 4.20
N GLU A 292 21.39 -19.67 4.90
CA GLU A 292 21.00 -19.20 6.23
C GLU A 292 20.01 -18.02 6.20
N THR A 293 19.70 -17.48 5.00
CA THR A 293 18.86 -16.29 4.88
C THR A 293 17.41 -16.66 5.16
N ARG A 294 16.78 -15.93 6.09
CA ARG A 294 15.37 -16.08 6.44
C ARG A 294 14.64 -14.78 6.13
N PHE A 295 13.44 -14.90 5.61
CA PHE A 295 12.55 -13.81 5.25
C PHE A 295 11.31 -13.87 6.11
N ALA A 296 10.84 -12.72 6.58
CA ALA A 296 9.58 -12.62 7.32
C ALA A 296 8.42 -12.66 6.32
N LEU A 297 7.81 -13.81 6.13
CA LEU A 297 6.71 -14.02 5.19
C LEU A 297 5.73 -15.08 5.69
N ASP A 298 4.52 -15.04 5.14
CA ASP A 298 3.52 -16.11 5.29
C ASP A 298 3.70 -17.11 4.15
N ARG A 299 4.17 -18.32 4.50
CA ARG A 299 4.51 -19.38 3.54
C ARG A 299 3.32 -19.85 2.71
N ASP A 300 2.15 -19.95 3.31
CA ASP A 300 0.94 -20.43 2.64
C ASP A 300 0.43 -19.41 1.62
N LEU A 301 0.39 -18.12 2.01
CA LEU A 301 -0.01 -17.05 1.12
C LEU A 301 0.98 -16.86 -0.03
N ILE A 302 2.28 -16.88 0.24
CA ILE A 302 3.29 -16.80 -0.83
C ILE A 302 3.21 -18.02 -1.75
N GLY A 303 2.99 -19.22 -1.20
CA GLY A 303 2.70 -20.43 -1.97
C GLY A 303 1.50 -20.26 -2.91
N GLN A 304 0.41 -19.67 -2.41
CA GLN A 304 -0.78 -19.35 -3.22
C GLN A 304 -0.47 -18.35 -4.33
N ALA A 305 0.29 -17.28 -4.05
CA ALA A 305 0.72 -16.32 -5.05
C ALA A 305 1.55 -16.97 -6.14
N LEU A 306 2.54 -17.81 -5.76
CA LEU A 306 3.40 -18.51 -6.71
C LEU A 306 2.61 -19.50 -7.58
N ILE A 307 1.65 -20.24 -7.03
CA ILE A 307 0.80 -21.15 -7.82
C ILE A 307 0.00 -20.37 -8.87
N ASN A 308 -0.53 -19.21 -8.53
CA ASN A 308 -1.23 -18.36 -9.49
C ASN A 308 -0.29 -17.89 -10.60
N LEU A 309 0.93 -17.44 -10.27
CA LEU A 309 1.92 -17.00 -11.26
C LEU A 309 2.40 -18.16 -12.13
N LEU A 310 2.77 -19.28 -11.52
CA LEU A 310 3.27 -20.47 -12.22
C LEU A 310 2.21 -21.11 -13.12
N SER A 311 0.94 -21.12 -12.69
CA SER A 311 -0.17 -21.61 -13.52
C SER A 311 -0.38 -20.72 -14.74
N ASN A 312 -0.34 -19.39 -14.54
CA ASN A 312 -0.44 -18.45 -15.65
C ASN A 312 0.71 -18.61 -16.66
N ALA A 313 1.93 -18.79 -16.16
CA ALA A 313 3.13 -19.02 -16.94
C ALA A 313 3.04 -20.34 -17.76
N ALA A 314 2.62 -21.44 -17.11
CA ALA A 314 2.45 -22.75 -17.77
C ALA A 314 1.39 -22.70 -18.86
N GLU A 315 0.24 -22.07 -18.59
CA GLU A 315 -0.82 -21.87 -19.59
C GLU A 315 -0.37 -21.02 -20.77
N ALA A 316 0.41 -19.95 -20.50
CA ALA A 316 0.97 -19.11 -21.57
C ALA A 316 1.99 -19.88 -22.43
N ALA A 317 2.89 -20.63 -21.79
CA ALA A 317 3.86 -21.46 -22.51
C ALA A 317 3.18 -22.52 -23.39
N LEU A 318 2.13 -23.19 -22.89
CA LEU A 318 1.36 -24.14 -23.69
C LEU A 318 0.60 -23.50 -24.85
N ALA A 319 0.05 -22.29 -24.65
CA ALA A 319 -0.70 -21.56 -25.68
C ALA A 319 0.19 -21.12 -26.86
N ALA A 320 1.44 -20.80 -26.61
CA ALA A 320 2.42 -20.47 -27.66
C ALA A 320 2.87 -21.71 -28.45
N ALA A 321 2.60 -22.93 -27.94
CA ALA A 321 2.98 -24.20 -28.50
C ALA A 321 4.47 -24.26 -28.93
N PRO A 322 5.44 -23.79 -28.14
CA PRO A 322 6.86 -23.96 -28.46
C PRO A 322 7.23 -25.44 -28.43
N ALA A 323 8.34 -25.80 -29.07
CA ALA A 323 8.84 -27.17 -29.07
C ALA A 323 9.09 -27.72 -27.63
N SER A 324 9.34 -26.82 -26.67
CA SER A 324 9.58 -27.15 -25.26
C SER A 324 8.96 -26.06 -24.38
N PRO A 325 7.70 -26.21 -23.96
CA PRO A 325 7.08 -25.28 -23.00
C PRO A 325 7.86 -25.25 -21.69
N SER A 326 8.29 -24.07 -21.25
CA SER A 326 9.15 -23.94 -20.07
C SER A 326 8.76 -22.77 -19.19
N VAL A 327 8.91 -22.98 -17.88
CA VAL A 327 8.68 -21.99 -16.84
C VAL A 327 9.91 -21.96 -15.92
N GLY A 328 10.37 -20.79 -15.53
CA GLY A 328 11.44 -20.59 -14.56
C GLY A 328 10.92 -19.94 -13.30
N LEU A 329 11.39 -20.38 -12.13
CA LEU A 329 11.18 -19.71 -10.85
C LEU A 329 12.53 -19.50 -10.19
N ILE A 330 12.88 -18.23 -9.97
CA ILE A 330 14.16 -17.82 -9.41
C ILE A 330 13.88 -17.03 -8.12
N ALA A 331 14.58 -17.40 -7.03
CA ALA A 331 14.59 -16.63 -5.79
C ALA A 331 15.90 -15.87 -5.65
N GLU A 332 15.84 -14.56 -5.43
CA GLU A 332 17.00 -13.67 -5.25
C GLU A 332 16.82 -12.83 -3.99
N ALA A 333 17.91 -12.63 -3.23
CA ALA A 333 17.91 -11.81 -2.03
C ALA A 333 18.48 -10.42 -2.31
N HIS A 334 17.75 -9.38 -1.92
CA HIS A 334 18.19 -7.98 -1.97
C HIS A 334 18.14 -7.36 -0.57
N GLY A 335 19.18 -7.58 0.22
CA GLY A 335 19.22 -7.23 1.64
C GLY A 335 18.22 -8.07 2.44
N ARG A 336 17.19 -7.44 2.98
CA ARG A 336 16.11 -8.11 3.73
C ARG A 336 14.90 -8.47 2.87
N ARG A 337 14.90 -8.13 1.58
CA ARG A 337 13.82 -8.40 0.64
C ARG A 337 14.09 -9.66 -0.16
N LEU A 338 13.03 -10.37 -0.49
CA LEU A 338 13.04 -11.55 -1.36
C LEU A 338 12.32 -11.20 -2.68
N ASP A 339 13.01 -11.36 -3.79
CA ASP A 339 12.45 -11.28 -5.13
C ASP A 339 12.23 -12.71 -5.65
N LEU A 340 10.98 -13.05 -5.94
CA LEU A 340 10.58 -14.31 -6.57
C LEU A 340 10.17 -14.02 -8.01
N ARG A 341 11.00 -14.45 -8.96
CA ARG A 341 10.84 -14.17 -10.39
C ARG A 341 10.29 -15.39 -11.10
N VAL A 342 9.12 -15.24 -11.73
CA VAL A 342 8.49 -16.27 -12.57
C VAL A 342 8.61 -15.86 -14.03
N THR A 343 9.22 -16.71 -14.85
CA THR A 343 9.41 -16.49 -16.30
C THR A 343 8.73 -17.59 -17.10
N ASP A 344 8.20 -17.27 -18.26
CA ASP A 344 7.67 -18.23 -19.23
C ASP A 344 8.20 -17.94 -20.64
N ASN A 345 8.11 -18.92 -21.50
CA ASN A 345 8.40 -18.81 -22.93
C ASN A 345 7.13 -18.76 -23.79
N GLY A 346 6.07 -18.18 -23.23
CA GLY A 346 4.79 -17.96 -23.89
C GLY A 346 4.80 -16.77 -24.85
N PRO A 347 3.63 -16.30 -25.31
CA PRO A 347 3.51 -15.19 -26.27
C PRO A 347 3.81 -13.82 -25.65
N GLY A 348 4.01 -13.76 -24.33
CA GLY A 348 4.19 -12.51 -23.59
C GLY A 348 2.89 -11.75 -23.35
N VAL A 349 3.01 -10.58 -22.73
CA VAL A 349 1.90 -9.67 -22.49
C VAL A 349 2.03 -8.44 -23.39
N PRO A 350 1.01 -8.08 -24.18
CA PRO A 350 1.04 -6.87 -24.99
C PRO A 350 1.28 -5.60 -24.14
N THR A 351 2.06 -4.66 -24.64
CA THR A 351 2.38 -3.41 -23.91
C THR A 351 1.14 -2.59 -23.54
N THR A 352 0.07 -2.72 -24.33
CA THR A 352 -1.23 -2.06 -24.07
C THR A 352 -2.01 -2.67 -22.90
N GLU A 353 -1.63 -3.89 -22.46
CA GLU A 353 -2.35 -4.63 -21.42
C GLU A 353 -1.58 -4.73 -20.09
N VAL A 354 -0.36 -4.20 -20.02
CA VAL A 354 0.53 -4.31 -18.83
C VAL A 354 -0.14 -3.86 -17.52
N ASP A 355 -0.90 -2.77 -17.57
CA ASP A 355 -1.63 -2.29 -16.39
C ASP A 355 -2.95 -3.05 -16.17
N ALA A 356 -3.53 -3.57 -17.24
CA ALA A 356 -4.82 -4.24 -17.19
C ALA A 356 -4.72 -5.66 -16.62
N VAL A 357 -3.61 -6.37 -16.84
CA VAL A 357 -3.43 -7.78 -16.39
C VAL A 357 -3.52 -7.96 -14.87
N PHE A 358 -3.29 -6.89 -14.10
CA PHE A 358 -3.41 -6.91 -12.65
C PHE A 358 -4.80 -6.54 -12.14
N ARG A 359 -5.72 -6.09 -13.02
CA ARG A 359 -7.09 -5.77 -12.63
C ARG A 359 -7.86 -7.06 -12.36
N PRO A 360 -8.64 -7.13 -11.28
CA PRO A 360 -9.50 -8.28 -11.04
C PRO A 360 -10.42 -8.55 -12.22
N PHE A 361 -10.58 -9.83 -12.58
CA PHE A 361 -11.45 -10.31 -13.66
C PHE A 361 -10.99 -9.99 -15.08
N PHE A 362 -9.87 -9.29 -15.24
CA PHE A 362 -9.27 -9.14 -16.57
C PHE A 362 -8.66 -10.46 -17.03
N THR A 363 -9.08 -10.95 -18.19
CA THR A 363 -8.56 -12.18 -18.79
C THR A 363 -8.73 -12.14 -20.30
N THR A 364 -7.71 -12.59 -21.00
CA THR A 364 -7.73 -12.86 -22.47
C THR A 364 -8.04 -14.34 -22.77
N LYS A 365 -8.14 -15.19 -21.71
CA LYS A 365 -8.37 -16.63 -21.83
C LYS A 365 -9.86 -16.94 -21.76
N ALA A 366 -10.36 -17.80 -22.67
CA ALA A 366 -11.76 -18.20 -22.73
C ALA A 366 -12.28 -18.85 -21.42
N GLU A 367 -11.39 -19.54 -20.70
CA GLU A 367 -11.73 -20.24 -19.45
C GLU A 367 -11.05 -19.64 -18.21
N GLY A 368 -10.38 -18.51 -18.34
CA GLY A 368 -9.71 -17.81 -17.25
C GLY A 368 -10.71 -17.13 -16.29
N SER A 369 -10.45 -17.17 -14.99
CA SER A 369 -11.20 -16.40 -14.00
C SER A 369 -10.79 -14.92 -13.94
N GLY A 370 -9.58 -14.57 -14.44
CA GLY A 370 -9.03 -13.23 -14.37
C GLY A 370 -8.66 -12.77 -12.95
N VAL A 371 -8.60 -13.70 -11.97
CA VAL A 371 -8.38 -13.33 -10.56
C VAL A 371 -6.97 -13.70 -10.06
N GLY A 372 -6.29 -14.62 -10.71
CA GLY A 372 -5.01 -15.15 -10.22
C GLY A 372 -3.92 -14.10 -10.01
N LEU A 373 -3.72 -13.19 -10.99
CA LEU A 373 -2.74 -12.11 -10.88
C LEU A 373 -3.13 -11.06 -9.85
N SER A 374 -4.41 -10.75 -9.72
CA SER A 374 -4.89 -9.81 -8.69
C SER A 374 -4.75 -10.37 -7.28
N ILE A 375 -4.98 -11.68 -7.07
CA ILE A 375 -4.69 -12.36 -5.80
C ILE A 375 -3.19 -12.32 -5.49
N ALA A 376 -2.33 -12.67 -6.44
CA ALA A 376 -0.89 -12.62 -6.25
C ALA A 376 -0.40 -11.20 -5.90
N ARG A 377 -0.97 -10.17 -6.57
CA ARG A 377 -0.68 -8.76 -6.24
C ARG A 377 -1.15 -8.37 -4.85
N GLN A 378 -2.35 -8.79 -4.45
CA GLN A 378 -2.87 -8.48 -3.11
C GLN A 378 -2.05 -9.14 -2.01
N ILE A 379 -1.57 -10.38 -2.23
CA ILE A 379 -0.65 -11.08 -1.34
C ILE A 379 0.69 -10.33 -1.24
N ALA A 380 1.24 -9.83 -2.38
CA ALA A 380 2.44 -9.01 -2.36
C ALA A 380 2.26 -7.75 -1.48
N LEU A 381 1.15 -7.02 -1.71
CA LEU A 381 0.82 -5.80 -0.96
C LEU A 381 0.62 -6.08 0.53
N SER A 382 -0.02 -7.17 0.92
CA SER A 382 -0.20 -7.55 2.34
C SER A 382 1.12 -7.89 3.04
N HIS A 383 2.16 -8.27 2.27
CA HIS A 383 3.53 -8.47 2.75
C HIS A 383 4.38 -7.19 2.71
N GLY A 384 3.79 -6.02 2.37
CA GLY A 384 4.52 -4.75 2.24
C GLY A 384 5.39 -4.66 0.98
N GLY A 385 5.14 -5.54 0.01
CA GLY A 385 5.86 -5.65 -1.24
C GLY A 385 5.04 -5.25 -2.46
N GLU A 386 5.44 -5.75 -3.62
CA GLU A 386 4.79 -5.46 -4.90
C GLU A 386 4.87 -6.63 -5.87
N LEU A 387 3.97 -6.69 -6.85
CA LEU A 387 4.03 -7.58 -8.01
C LEU A 387 4.16 -6.74 -9.28
N THR A 388 5.21 -6.98 -10.04
CA THR A 388 5.52 -6.24 -11.27
C THR A 388 5.70 -7.18 -12.46
N LEU A 389 5.44 -6.69 -13.67
CA LEU A 389 5.74 -7.37 -14.93
C LEU A 389 6.97 -6.72 -15.54
N LEU A 390 8.03 -7.52 -15.74
CA LEU A 390 9.26 -7.09 -16.41
C LEU A 390 9.26 -7.66 -17.84
N GLY A 391 9.29 -6.78 -18.84
CA GLY A 391 9.38 -7.16 -20.24
C GLY A 391 8.01 -7.51 -20.86
N ALA A 392 7.68 -6.76 -21.90
CA ALA A 392 6.61 -7.07 -22.84
C ALA A 392 7.28 -7.53 -24.13
N GLY A 393 6.99 -8.74 -24.59
CA GLY A 393 7.63 -9.29 -25.79
C GLY A 393 7.52 -10.81 -25.83
N GLU A 394 8.56 -11.50 -26.29
CA GLU A 394 8.63 -12.96 -26.26
C GLU A 394 8.80 -13.45 -24.80
N GLY A 395 7.76 -14.11 -24.30
CA GLY A 395 7.65 -14.56 -22.90
C GLY A 395 7.28 -13.45 -21.93
N SER A 396 6.85 -13.82 -20.72
CA SER A 396 6.55 -12.90 -19.63
C SER A 396 7.49 -13.14 -18.46
N THR A 397 7.78 -12.09 -17.71
CA THR A 397 8.53 -12.18 -16.46
C THR A 397 7.79 -11.40 -15.38
N PHE A 398 7.23 -12.10 -14.42
CA PHE A 398 6.62 -11.51 -13.25
C PHE A 398 7.59 -11.56 -12.07
N VAL A 399 7.69 -10.46 -11.33
CA VAL A 399 8.52 -10.37 -10.10
C VAL A 399 7.62 -10.06 -8.93
N LEU A 400 7.53 -11.00 -8.00
CA LEU A 400 6.92 -10.87 -6.69
C LEU A 400 8.02 -10.46 -5.71
N ARG A 401 7.98 -9.20 -5.27
CA ARG A 401 8.91 -8.63 -4.30
C ARG A 401 8.24 -8.54 -2.93
N ILE A 402 8.90 -9.04 -1.89
CA ILE A 402 8.41 -9.05 -0.51
C ILE A 402 9.53 -8.77 0.50
#